data_ad422214c969092f6a3129c660856364
#
_entry.id   ad422214c969092f6a3129c660856364
#
_cell.length_a   1.000
_cell.length_b   1.000
_cell.length_c   1.000
_cell.angle_alpha   90.00
_cell.angle_beta   90.00
_cell.angle_gamma   90.00
#
_symmetry.space_group_name_H-M   'P 1'
#
loop_
_entity.id
_entity.type
_entity.pdbx_description
1 polymer ?
#
loop_
_entity_poly.entity_id
_entity_poly.type
_entity_poly.pdbx_seq_one_letter_code
_entity_poly.pdbx_strand_id
1 'polypeptide(L)'
;MQPPASLKALSDPIYEVFYGLTEQPFALTTDPRFFYLSASHQRAFTELLNGLRRRESLLMLTGDTGTGKTTLCRAVLHALGDRTFSAIILNPYMTGAEVLRIVLRDFGLVSHDELRRGGLAAADVAQL
;
A
#
# COMPACT_ATOMS: atom_id res chain seq x y z
N MET A 1 33.04 14.55 -14.58
CA MET A 1 33.33 13.12 -14.59
C MET A 1 32.03 12.43 -14.98
N GLN A 2 31.88 12.02 -16.25
CA GLN A 2 30.66 11.34 -16.71
C GLN A 2 30.68 9.88 -16.20
N PRO A 3 29.55 9.34 -15.72
CA PRO A 3 29.48 7.92 -15.34
C PRO A 3 29.71 7.04 -16.56
N PRO A 4 30.34 5.88 -16.39
CA PRO A 4 30.66 4.98 -17.50
C PRO A 4 29.38 4.49 -18.19
N ALA A 5 29.42 4.42 -19.53
CA ALA A 5 28.32 4.06 -20.41
C ALA A 5 27.65 2.70 -20.09
N SER A 6 28.31 1.84 -19.30
CA SER A 6 27.80 0.51 -18.91
C SER A 6 26.65 0.54 -17.88
N LEU A 7 26.45 1.66 -17.14
CA LEU A 7 25.32 1.78 -16.20
C LEU A 7 24.01 2.20 -16.88
N LYS A 8 24.10 2.77 -18.09
CA LYS A 8 22.91 3.13 -18.87
C LYS A 8 22.25 1.92 -19.53
N ALA A 9 23.02 0.86 -19.79
CA ALA A 9 22.53 -0.37 -20.41
C ALA A 9 21.67 -1.25 -19.45
N LEU A 10 21.71 -0.97 -18.13
CA LEU A 10 20.86 -1.67 -17.14
C LEU A 10 19.47 -1.03 -16.95
N SER A 11 19.22 0.10 -17.59
CA SER A 11 17.94 0.80 -17.55
C SER A 11 17.10 0.66 -18.84
N ASP A 12 17.64 -0.04 -19.85
CA ASP A 12 16.89 -0.26 -21.07
C ASP A 12 15.79 -1.30 -20.82
N PRO A 13 14.54 -0.98 -21.19
CA PRO A 13 13.41 -1.88 -21.04
C PRO A 13 13.63 -3.13 -21.91
N ILE A 14 13.93 -4.27 -21.25
CA ILE A 14 14.35 -5.49 -21.95
C ILE A 14 13.16 -6.20 -22.60
N TYR A 15 12.00 -6.21 -21.97
CA TYR A 15 10.82 -6.91 -22.47
C TYR A 15 9.73 -5.99 -23.01
N GLU A 16 9.69 -4.74 -22.57
CA GLU A 16 8.67 -3.77 -22.98
C GLU A 16 8.75 -3.53 -24.49
N VAL A 17 9.97 -3.30 -25.00
CA VAL A 17 10.19 -3.07 -26.44
C VAL A 17 9.84 -4.33 -27.23
N PHE A 18 10.22 -5.51 -26.74
CA PHE A 18 9.97 -6.78 -27.41
C PHE A 18 8.47 -7.08 -27.54
N TYR A 19 7.69 -6.81 -26.48
CA TYR A 19 6.25 -7.06 -26.46
C TYR A 19 5.41 -5.83 -26.84
N GLY A 20 6.03 -4.71 -27.19
CA GLY A 20 5.34 -3.48 -27.54
C GLY A 20 4.55 -2.88 -26.35
N LEU A 21 5.04 -3.05 -25.13
CA LEU A 21 4.41 -2.53 -23.94
C LEU A 21 4.78 -1.05 -23.75
N THR A 22 3.83 -0.24 -23.33
CA THR A 22 4.02 1.19 -23.04
C THR A 22 4.43 1.44 -21.59
N GLU A 23 4.26 0.46 -20.71
CA GLU A 23 4.55 0.53 -19.27
C GLU A 23 5.11 -0.81 -18.79
N GLN A 24 5.70 -0.81 -17.58
CA GLN A 24 6.26 -2.01 -16.94
C GLN A 24 5.21 -2.72 -16.05
N PRO A 25 4.44 -3.69 -16.56
CA PRO A 25 3.40 -4.36 -15.78
C PRO A 25 3.96 -5.27 -14.69
N PHE A 26 5.23 -5.66 -14.78
CA PHE A 26 5.92 -6.55 -13.83
C PHE A 26 6.96 -5.81 -12.97
N ALA A 27 6.77 -4.51 -12.75
CA ALA A 27 7.59 -3.76 -11.81
C ALA A 27 7.47 -4.32 -10.39
N LEU A 28 8.52 -4.17 -9.58
CA LEU A 28 8.52 -4.59 -8.16
C LEU A 28 7.52 -3.80 -7.30
N THR A 29 7.04 -2.67 -7.81
CA THR A 29 6.00 -1.86 -7.15
C THR A 29 4.63 -2.46 -7.42
N THR A 30 3.85 -2.65 -6.37
CA THR A 30 2.47 -3.15 -6.45
C THR A 30 1.57 -2.06 -7.05
N ASP A 31 1.36 -2.11 -8.37
CA ASP A 31 0.42 -1.22 -9.06
C ASP A 31 -0.93 -1.94 -9.24
N PRO A 32 -2.01 -1.45 -8.63
CA PRO A 32 -3.33 -2.07 -8.74
C PRO A 32 -3.87 -2.17 -10.18
N ARG A 33 -3.39 -1.32 -11.10
CA ARG A 33 -3.82 -1.33 -12.52
C ARG A 33 -3.46 -2.63 -13.23
N PHE A 34 -2.36 -3.27 -12.81
CA PHE A 34 -1.90 -4.54 -13.38
C PHE A 34 -2.37 -5.77 -12.60
N PHE A 35 -3.27 -5.57 -11.63
CA PHE A 35 -3.76 -6.66 -10.82
C PHE A 35 -4.79 -7.52 -11.57
N TYR A 36 -4.40 -8.74 -11.91
CA TYR A 36 -5.31 -9.71 -12.48
C TYR A 36 -6.18 -10.35 -11.39
N LEU A 37 -7.47 -10.06 -11.43
CA LEU A 37 -8.47 -10.64 -10.51
C LEU A 37 -8.87 -12.05 -10.99
N SER A 38 -8.19 -13.08 -10.48
CA SER A 38 -8.65 -14.46 -10.63
C SER A 38 -9.97 -14.69 -9.90
N ALA A 39 -10.65 -15.80 -10.16
CA ALA A 39 -11.93 -16.12 -9.49
C ALA A 39 -11.82 -16.16 -7.96
N SER A 40 -10.67 -16.60 -7.41
CA SER A 40 -10.40 -16.58 -5.97
C SER A 40 -10.18 -15.16 -5.44
N HIS A 41 -9.42 -14.33 -6.16
CA HIS A 41 -9.22 -12.93 -5.80
C HIS A 41 -10.53 -12.14 -5.84
N GLN A 42 -11.37 -12.39 -6.84
CA GLN A 42 -12.68 -11.73 -6.96
C GLN A 42 -13.60 -12.06 -5.78
N ARG A 43 -13.64 -13.31 -5.35
CA ARG A 43 -14.39 -13.71 -4.16
C ARG A 43 -13.88 -13.01 -2.91
N ALA A 44 -12.56 -13.10 -2.65
CA ALA A 44 -11.95 -12.45 -1.49
C ALA A 44 -12.14 -10.93 -1.51
N PHE A 45 -12.02 -10.28 -2.66
CA PHE A 45 -12.29 -8.86 -2.85
C PHE A 45 -13.72 -8.49 -2.45
N THR A 46 -14.70 -9.27 -2.94
CA THR A 46 -16.12 -9.03 -2.65
C THR A 46 -16.42 -9.25 -1.16
N GLU A 47 -15.86 -10.28 -0.56
CA GLU A 47 -16.04 -10.59 0.87
C GLU A 47 -15.43 -9.49 1.74
N LEU A 48 -14.22 -9.01 1.45
CA LEU A 48 -13.59 -7.90 2.16
C LEU A 48 -14.41 -6.62 2.05
N LEU A 49 -14.87 -6.25 0.85
CA LEU A 49 -15.72 -5.07 0.67
C LEU A 49 -17.04 -5.18 1.43
N ASN A 50 -17.66 -6.35 1.41
CA ASN A 50 -18.91 -6.56 2.13
C ASN A 50 -18.70 -6.51 3.64
N GLY A 51 -17.63 -7.09 4.18
CA GLY A 51 -17.26 -6.99 5.59
C GLY A 51 -17.03 -5.54 6.03
N LEU A 52 -16.29 -4.77 5.24
CA LEU A 52 -16.07 -3.34 5.50
C LEU A 52 -17.38 -2.53 5.47
N ARG A 53 -18.26 -2.79 4.51
CA ARG A 53 -19.59 -2.14 4.44
C ARG A 53 -20.47 -2.48 5.63
N ARG A 54 -20.37 -3.71 6.15
CA ARG A 54 -21.06 -4.16 7.37
C ARG A 54 -20.42 -3.65 8.65
N ARG A 55 -19.27 -2.94 8.55
CA ARG A 55 -18.48 -2.44 9.67
C ARG A 55 -17.99 -3.57 10.58
N GLU A 56 -17.61 -4.69 10.02
CA GLU A 56 -16.99 -5.79 10.76
C GLU A 56 -15.68 -5.30 11.39
N SER A 57 -15.49 -5.57 12.66
CA SER A 57 -14.34 -5.05 13.44
C SER A 57 -13.03 -5.69 13.05
N LEU A 58 -13.05 -6.90 12.48
CA LEU A 58 -11.85 -7.64 12.07
C LEU A 58 -12.16 -8.45 10.82
N LEU A 59 -11.33 -8.29 9.82
CA LEU A 59 -11.31 -9.10 8.61
C LEU A 59 -9.91 -9.69 8.45
N MET A 60 -9.81 -10.99 8.23
CA MET A 60 -8.54 -11.69 8.08
C MET A 60 -8.42 -12.28 6.68
N LEU A 61 -7.40 -11.84 5.94
CA LEU A 61 -7.02 -12.39 4.64
C LEU A 61 -5.80 -13.31 4.80
N THR A 62 -5.96 -14.59 4.52
CA THR A 62 -4.91 -15.60 4.60
C THR A 62 -4.57 -16.17 3.23
N GLY A 63 -3.40 -16.78 3.11
CA GLY A 63 -2.91 -17.41 1.89
C GLY A 63 -1.39 -17.46 1.86
N ASP A 64 -0.84 -18.20 0.91
CA ASP A 64 0.61 -18.40 0.76
C ASP A 64 1.34 -17.10 0.38
N THR A 65 2.65 -17.09 0.60
CA THR A 65 3.51 -15.99 0.18
C THR A 65 3.44 -15.81 -1.34
N GLY A 66 3.39 -14.57 -1.81
CA GLY A 66 3.34 -14.27 -3.25
C GLY A 66 1.95 -14.36 -3.89
N THR A 67 0.90 -14.76 -3.18
CA THR A 67 -0.47 -14.87 -3.73
C THR A 67 -1.20 -13.54 -3.95
N GLY A 68 -0.53 -12.40 -3.78
CA GLY A 68 -1.12 -11.09 -4.05
C GLY A 68 -2.00 -10.50 -2.93
N LYS A 69 -1.91 -11.00 -1.69
CA LYS A 69 -2.71 -10.48 -0.55
C LYS A 69 -2.57 -8.97 -0.36
N THR A 70 -1.35 -8.46 -0.37
CA THR A 70 -1.09 -7.01 -0.21
C THR A 70 -1.65 -6.21 -1.38
N THR A 71 -1.55 -6.74 -2.59
CA THR A 71 -2.13 -6.12 -3.79
C THR A 71 -3.65 -6.07 -3.71
N LEU A 72 -4.26 -7.16 -3.25
CA LEU A 72 -5.70 -7.25 -3.04
C LEU A 72 -6.17 -6.25 -1.97
N CYS A 73 -5.48 -6.15 -0.82
CA CYS A 73 -5.79 -5.16 0.21
C CYS A 73 -5.74 -3.73 -0.35
N ARG A 74 -4.71 -3.39 -1.12
CA ARG A 74 -4.61 -2.07 -1.77
C ARG A 74 -5.74 -1.82 -2.77
N ALA A 75 -6.12 -2.83 -3.55
CA ALA A 75 -7.25 -2.73 -4.47
C ALA A 75 -8.57 -2.49 -3.73
N VAL A 76 -8.79 -3.17 -2.59
CA VAL A 76 -9.95 -2.95 -1.72
C VAL A 76 -9.96 -1.52 -1.17
N LEU A 77 -8.84 -1.03 -0.64
CA LEU A 77 -8.74 0.35 -0.13
C LEU A 77 -9.01 1.37 -1.22
N HIS A 78 -8.48 1.16 -2.41
CA HIS A 78 -8.77 2.02 -3.57
C HIS A 78 -10.26 2.03 -3.94
N ALA A 79 -10.94 0.88 -3.82
CA ALA A 79 -12.36 0.75 -4.12
C ALA A 79 -13.28 1.41 -3.07
N LEU A 80 -12.78 1.71 -1.87
CA LEU A 80 -13.53 2.44 -0.84
C LEU A 80 -13.66 3.94 -1.16
N GLY A 81 -12.77 4.48 -2.00
CA GLY A 81 -12.78 5.87 -2.46
C GLY A 81 -12.43 6.89 -1.37
N ASP A 82 -12.46 8.16 -1.76
CA ASP A 82 -11.95 9.30 -0.98
C ASP A 82 -12.77 9.64 0.29
N ARG A 83 -13.92 9.00 0.46
CA ARG A 83 -14.77 9.21 1.65
C ARG A 83 -14.37 8.31 2.84
N THR A 84 -13.33 7.51 2.68
CA THR A 84 -12.89 6.57 3.72
C THR A 84 -11.47 6.89 4.13
N PHE A 85 -11.26 7.20 5.39
CA PHE A 85 -9.93 7.30 5.95
C PHE A 85 -9.36 5.90 6.14
N SER A 86 -8.16 5.67 5.65
CA SER A 86 -7.46 4.39 5.77
C SER A 86 -5.99 4.60 6.08
N ALA A 87 -5.41 3.72 6.87
CA ALA A 87 -3.98 3.69 7.13
C ALA A 87 -3.44 2.27 6.89
N ILE A 88 -2.24 2.17 6.31
CA ILE A 88 -1.59 0.89 6.04
C ILE A 88 -0.38 0.74 6.94
N ILE A 89 -0.42 -0.26 7.82
CA ILE A 89 0.68 -0.61 8.72
C ILE A 89 1.34 -1.87 8.17
N LEU A 90 2.56 -1.72 7.65
CA LEU A 90 3.29 -2.81 7.02
C LEU A 90 4.21 -3.57 8.00
N ASN A 91 4.60 -2.93 9.09
CA ASN A 91 5.48 -3.53 10.08
C ASN A 91 4.69 -3.92 11.34
N PRO A 92 4.57 -5.22 11.68
CA PRO A 92 3.83 -5.66 12.87
C PRO A 92 4.59 -5.42 14.18
N TYR A 93 5.87 -5.07 14.14
CA TYR A 93 6.73 -4.89 15.33
C TYR A 93 6.81 -3.44 15.80
N MET A 94 5.87 -2.60 15.39
CA MET A 94 5.83 -1.19 15.77
C MET A 94 5.23 -1.01 17.17
N THR A 95 5.70 0.00 17.87
CA THR A 95 5.08 0.45 19.12
C THR A 95 3.73 1.14 18.84
N GLY A 96 2.84 1.19 19.84
CA GLY A 96 1.56 1.87 19.70
C GLY A 96 1.70 3.34 19.27
N ALA A 97 2.71 4.05 19.78
CA ALA A 97 3.01 5.43 19.38
C ALA A 97 3.41 5.56 17.90
N GLU A 98 4.16 4.60 17.37
CA GLU A 98 4.52 4.58 15.95
C GLU A 98 3.32 4.29 15.06
N VAL A 99 2.48 3.32 15.45
CA VAL A 99 1.22 3.02 14.75
C VAL A 99 0.34 4.27 14.69
N LEU A 100 0.17 4.95 15.81
CA LEU A 100 -0.66 6.15 15.89
C LEU A 100 -0.13 7.29 15.01
N ARG A 101 1.19 7.48 14.95
CA ARG A 101 1.82 8.45 14.04
C ARG A 101 1.52 8.15 12.57
N ILE A 102 1.55 6.87 12.17
CA ILE A 102 1.19 6.47 10.81
C ILE A 102 -0.28 6.80 10.53
N VAL A 103 -1.17 6.44 11.44
CA VAL A 103 -2.61 6.71 11.30
C VAL A 103 -2.87 8.22 11.15
N LEU A 104 -2.28 9.04 12.01
CA LEU A 104 -2.43 10.51 11.95
C LEU A 104 -1.91 11.10 10.64
N ARG A 105 -0.78 10.59 10.17
CA ARG A 105 -0.20 11.00 8.88
C ARG A 105 -1.09 10.59 7.71
N ASP A 106 -1.52 9.34 7.68
CA ASP A 106 -2.32 8.80 6.58
C ASP A 106 -3.72 9.42 6.53
N PHE A 107 -4.22 9.90 7.66
CA PHE A 107 -5.44 10.69 7.76
C PHE A 107 -5.24 12.18 7.43
N GLY A 108 -4.01 12.61 7.18
CA GLY A 108 -3.69 14.00 6.85
C GLY A 108 -3.78 14.99 8.02
N LEU A 109 -3.82 14.49 9.27
CA LEU A 109 -3.92 15.31 10.48
C LEU A 109 -2.58 15.89 10.92
N VAL A 110 -1.46 15.28 10.50
CA VAL A 110 -0.11 15.70 10.84
C VAL A 110 0.77 15.66 9.58
N SER A 111 1.56 16.73 9.38
CA SER A 111 2.48 16.80 8.25
C SER A 111 3.72 15.92 8.48
N HIS A 112 4.39 15.53 7.38
CA HIS A 112 5.63 14.74 7.43
C HIS A 112 6.75 15.46 8.21
N ASP A 113 6.79 16.79 8.16
CA ASP A 113 7.80 17.61 8.83
C ASP A 113 7.57 17.73 10.35
N GLU A 114 6.32 17.75 10.80
CA GLU A 114 5.95 17.73 12.22
C GLU A 114 6.33 16.41 12.87
N LEU A 115 6.13 15.29 12.16
CA LEU A 115 6.56 13.97 12.63
C LEU A 115 8.07 13.84 12.77
N ARG A 116 8.85 14.49 11.89
CA ARG A 116 10.33 14.48 11.95
C ARG A 116 10.87 15.32 13.09
N ARG A 117 10.20 16.40 13.49
CA ARG A 117 10.63 17.31 14.57
C ARG A 117 10.41 16.75 15.97
N GLY A 118 9.87 15.54 16.12
CA GLY A 118 9.68 14.90 17.42
C GLY A 118 8.64 15.57 18.31
N GLY A 119 7.81 16.47 17.74
CA GLY A 119 6.91 17.34 18.49
C GLY A 119 5.62 16.70 19.03
N LEU A 120 5.32 15.46 18.68
CA LEU A 120 4.18 14.76 19.24
C LEU A 120 4.67 13.71 20.24
N ALA A 121 4.76 14.09 21.50
CA ALA A 121 4.90 13.13 22.58
C ALA A 121 3.64 12.24 22.61
N ALA A 122 3.80 10.96 23.00
CA ALA A 122 2.67 10.03 23.08
C ALA A 122 1.52 10.55 23.99
N ALA A 123 1.82 11.50 24.87
CA ALA A 123 0.86 12.17 25.75
C ALA A 123 -0.05 13.16 25.01
N ASP A 124 0.45 13.83 23.96
CA ASP A 124 -0.33 14.84 23.22
C ASP A 124 -1.40 14.20 22.33
N VAL A 125 -1.14 12.96 21.92
CA VAL A 125 -2.04 12.20 21.04
C VAL A 125 -3.20 11.55 21.80
N ALA A 126 -3.06 11.36 23.11
CA ALA A 126 -4.10 10.80 23.98
C ALA A 126 -5.18 11.84 24.37
N GLN A 127 -5.02 13.11 23.97
CA GLN A 127 -5.94 14.20 24.25
C GLN A 127 -6.75 14.69 23.02
N LEU A 128 -6.55 14.06 21.86
CA LEU A 128 -7.34 14.28 20.64
C LEU A 128 -8.46 13.25 20.52
#